data_a04babebf9ec40229bb0c78fb65b984e
#
_entry.id   a04babebf9ec40229bb0c78fb65b984e
#
_cell.length_a   1.000
_cell.length_b   1.000
_cell.length_c   1.000
_cell.angle_alpha   90.00
_cell.angle_beta   90.00
_cell.angle_gamma   90.00
#
_symmetry.space_group_name_H-M   'P 1'
#
loop_
_entity.id
_entity.type
_entity.pdbx_description
1 polymer ?
#
loop_
_entity_poly.entity_id
_entity_poly.type
_entity_poly.pdbx_seq_one_letter_code
_entity_poly.pdbx_strand_id
1 'polypeptide(L)'
;DIYALKSIIRLRGLDPSEHLVLVPSRDGRTLDEDEIAGCFDDSVALVFLPSVLYRSGQLLDLEFLTRQARKRAIPIGFDCSHSVGAIPHEFNQWKVDFALWCSYKYLNGGPGATAFLYVNRVHFDGEPALAGWFGSVKEKQFDMSLEFEPARSAGGWQISSPSILSAAPLLGSLAILREAGSAAIREKSLRLTGFFLEMADEFLSPEPFGFSIATPRQPERRGGHVAIVHPEGKRICAALQDRGIIVDFRPPDIIRIAPVGLYNTFIEVWQSVRHLREIVAGGDYSRFPRERGAIS
;
A
#
# COMPACT_ATOMS: atom_id res chain seq x y z
N ASP A 1 8.75 -3.99 3.77
CA ASP A 1 8.86 -5.30 3.10
C ASP A 1 10.31 -5.78 2.99
N ILE A 2 11.24 -4.96 2.46
CA ILE A 2 12.65 -5.36 2.22
C ILE A 2 13.30 -5.93 3.48
N TYR A 3 13.10 -5.35 4.67
CA TYR A 3 13.66 -5.87 5.92
C TYR A 3 13.11 -7.26 6.26
N ALA A 4 11.81 -7.48 6.07
CA ALA A 4 11.17 -8.78 6.30
C ALA A 4 11.70 -9.84 5.32
N LEU A 5 11.77 -9.50 4.02
CA LEU A 5 12.32 -10.39 3.00
C LEU A 5 13.78 -10.77 3.29
N LYS A 6 14.63 -9.79 3.62
CA LYS A 6 16.01 -10.06 4.04
C LYS A 6 16.11 -10.96 5.27
N SER A 7 15.17 -10.80 6.22
CA SER A 7 15.14 -11.64 7.41
C SER A 7 14.77 -13.08 7.08
N ILE A 8 13.76 -13.31 6.23
CA ILE A 8 13.36 -14.65 5.80
C ILE A 8 14.49 -15.35 5.02
N ILE A 9 15.17 -14.62 4.12
CA ILE A 9 16.33 -15.17 3.39
C ILE A 9 17.42 -15.62 4.37
N ARG A 10 17.77 -14.79 5.37
CA ARG A 10 18.72 -15.18 6.42
C ARG A 10 18.29 -16.37 7.25
N LEU A 11 17.00 -16.47 7.60
CA LEU A 11 16.44 -17.62 8.32
C LEU A 11 16.59 -18.93 7.54
N ARG A 12 16.68 -18.86 6.21
CA ARG A 12 16.96 -20.01 5.32
C ARG A 12 18.47 -20.27 5.16
N GLY A 13 19.34 -19.54 5.86
CA GLY A 13 20.79 -19.68 5.76
C GLY A 13 21.39 -19.08 4.48
N LEU A 14 20.63 -18.23 3.78
CA LEU A 14 21.02 -17.61 2.52
C LEU A 14 21.45 -16.13 2.70
N ASP A 15 22.29 -15.61 1.80
CA ASP A 15 22.70 -14.21 1.80
C ASP A 15 21.70 -13.34 1.01
N PRO A 16 21.07 -12.33 1.64
CA PRO A 16 20.18 -11.41 0.94
C PRO A 16 20.83 -10.60 -0.18
N SER A 17 22.16 -10.44 -0.19
CA SER A 17 22.86 -9.74 -1.28
C SER A 17 22.89 -10.54 -2.57
N GLU A 18 22.80 -11.87 -2.48
CA GLU A 18 22.79 -12.79 -3.62
C GLU A 18 21.38 -13.27 -3.99
N HIS A 19 20.46 -13.28 -3.00
CA HIS A 19 19.14 -13.93 -3.15
C HIS A 19 17.96 -12.95 -3.16
N LEU A 20 18.20 -11.64 -3.09
CA LEU A 20 17.14 -10.62 -3.20
C LEU A 20 17.40 -9.71 -4.39
N VAL A 21 16.62 -9.88 -5.44
CA VAL A 21 16.62 -8.98 -6.59
C VAL A 21 15.71 -7.78 -6.29
N LEU A 22 16.26 -6.57 -6.40
CA LEU A 22 15.50 -5.33 -6.31
C LEU A 22 15.43 -4.68 -7.69
N VAL A 23 14.24 -4.46 -8.20
CA VAL A 23 14.04 -3.75 -9.47
C VAL A 23 14.14 -2.25 -9.21
N PRO A 24 15.12 -1.54 -9.76
CA PRO A 24 15.29 -0.11 -9.53
C PRO A 24 14.29 0.70 -10.35
N SER A 25 13.87 1.85 -9.81
CA SER A 25 13.15 2.86 -10.57
C SER A 25 14.13 3.71 -11.38
N ARG A 26 13.87 3.94 -12.67
CA ARG A 26 14.73 4.79 -13.53
C ARG A 26 14.59 6.27 -13.20
N ASP A 27 13.39 6.71 -12.84
CA ASP A 27 13.06 8.10 -12.54
C ASP A 27 13.00 8.39 -11.02
N GLY A 28 13.24 7.34 -10.19
CA GLY A 28 13.09 7.41 -8.73
C GLY A 28 11.63 7.51 -8.25
N ARG A 29 10.64 7.38 -9.13
CA ARG A 29 9.22 7.60 -8.87
C ARG A 29 8.34 6.42 -9.28
N THR A 30 8.57 5.88 -10.48
CA THR A 30 7.75 4.84 -11.09
C THR A 30 8.57 3.59 -11.41
N LEU A 31 7.88 2.48 -11.60
CA LEU A 31 8.42 1.23 -12.10
C LEU A 31 7.76 0.88 -13.42
N ASP A 32 8.51 0.26 -14.31
CA ASP A 32 8.02 -0.30 -15.57
C ASP A 32 7.71 -1.78 -15.36
N GLU A 33 6.49 -2.21 -15.64
CA GLU A 33 6.04 -3.58 -15.44
C GLU A 33 6.70 -4.57 -16.40
N ASP A 34 7.08 -4.14 -17.60
CA ASP A 34 7.85 -4.99 -18.52
C ASP A 34 9.27 -5.24 -18.02
N GLU A 35 9.89 -4.24 -17.39
CA GLU A 35 11.18 -4.41 -16.72
C GLU A 35 11.09 -5.36 -15.52
N ILE A 36 10.03 -5.21 -14.71
CA ILE A 36 9.76 -6.15 -13.60
C ILE A 36 9.61 -7.57 -14.16
N ALA A 37 8.79 -7.76 -15.18
CA ALA A 37 8.55 -9.06 -15.80
C ALA A 37 9.80 -9.62 -16.48
N GLY A 38 10.66 -8.77 -16.98
CA GLY A 38 11.97 -9.14 -17.55
C GLY A 38 12.94 -9.77 -16.55
N CYS A 39 12.71 -9.54 -15.24
CA CYS A 39 13.47 -10.19 -14.17
C CYS A 39 12.96 -11.61 -13.80
N PHE A 40 11.87 -12.08 -14.41
CA PHE A 40 11.28 -13.39 -14.10
C PHE A 40 11.97 -14.49 -14.91
N ASP A 41 12.91 -15.16 -14.31
CA ASP A 41 13.63 -16.30 -14.90
C ASP A 41 13.58 -17.54 -13.98
N ASP A 42 14.23 -18.62 -14.40
CA ASP A 42 14.19 -19.91 -13.71
C ASP A 42 14.93 -19.88 -12.34
N SER A 43 15.69 -18.83 -12.04
CA SER A 43 16.35 -18.64 -10.74
C SER A 43 15.45 -17.98 -9.70
N VAL A 44 14.29 -17.42 -10.11
CA VAL A 44 13.37 -16.71 -9.22
C VAL A 44 12.42 -17.70 -8.55
N ALA A 45 12.54 -17.85 -7.25
CA ALA A 45 11.68 -18.73 -6.45
C ALA A 45 10.34 -18.09 -6.06
N LEU A 46 10.27 -16.76 -5.96
CA LEU A 46 9.11 -16.00 -5.51
C LEU A 46 9.17 -14.56 -6.00
N VAL A 47 8.06 -14.03 -6.47
CA VAL A 47 7.88 -12.60 -6.73
C VAL A 47 7.02 -11.99 -5.62
N PHE A 48 7.49 -10.90 -5.01
CA PHE A 48 6.72 -10.13 -4.03
C PHE A 48 6.86 -8.64 -4.32
N LEU A 49 5.75 -7.98 -4.59
CA LEU A 49 5.69 -6.59 -5.05
C LEU A 49 4.63 -5.78 -4.29
N PRO A 50 4.79 -4.47 -4.12
CA PRO A 50 3.70 -3.61 -3.69
C PRO A 50 2.67 -3.48 -4.83
N SER A 51 1.38 -3.51 -4.49
CA SER A 51 0.32 -3.20 -5.46
C SER A 51 0.30 -1.72 -5.84
N VAL A 52 0.58 -0.86 -4.87
CA VAL A 52 0.71 0.59 -5.06
C VAL A 52 2.02 1.05 -4.45
N LEU A 53 2.83 1.74 -5.24
CA LEU A 53 4.08 2.34 -4.76
C LEU A 53 3.77 3.45 -3.76
N TYR A 54 4.20 3.28 -2.52
CA TYR A 54 3.87 4.20 -1.42
C TYR A 54 4.41 5.62 -1.62
N ARG A 55 5.48 5.81 -2.41
CA ARG A 55 6.07 7.13 -2.68
C ARG A 55 5.31 7.89 -3.76
N SER A 56 5.07 7.29 -4.91
CA SER A 56 4.49 7.94 -6.07
C SER A 56 2.97 7.76 -6.19
N GLY A 57 2.39 6.75 -5.52
CA GLY A 57 1.00 6.38 -5.74
C GLY A 57 0.76 5.62 -7.05
N GLN A 58 1.82 5.15 -7.73
CA GLN A 58 1.65 4.30 -8.91
C GLN A 58 0.97 2.99 -8.51
N LEU A 59 -0.10 2.65 -9.21
CA LEU A 59 -0.72 1.33 -9.20
C LEU A 59 -0.05 0.48 -10.26
N LEU A 60 0.49 -0.67 -9.85
CA LEU A 60 1.02 -1.67 -10.77
C LEU A 60 -0.12 -2.49 -11.40
N ASP A 61 0.10 -3.00 -12.61
CA ASP A 61 -0.80 -3.97 -13.26
C ASP A 61 -0.60 -5.36 -12.65
N LEU A 62 -1.38 -5.67 -11.60
CA LEU A 62 -1.28 -6.93 -10.87
C LEU A 62 -1.65 -8.13 -11.76
N GLU A 63 -2.62 -7.96 -12.64
CA GLU A 63 -3.05 -9.02 -13.55
C GLU A 63 -1.95 -9.37 -14.56
N PHE A 64 -1.36 -8.34 -15.17
CA PHE A 64 -0.24 -8.52 -16.11
C PHE A 64 0.94 -9.23 -15.43
N LEU A 65 1.40 -8.71 -14.28
CA LEU A 65 2.53 -9.26 -13.54
C LEU A 65 2.27 -10.70 -13.10
N THR A 66 1.07 -10.99 -12.61
CA THR A 66 0.69 -12.35 -12.24
C THR A 66 0.70 -13.29 -13.45
N ARG A 67 0.18 -12.84 -14.59
CA ARG A 67 0.21 -13.62 -15.83
C ARG A 67 1.64 -13.91 -16.31
N GLN A 68 2.56 -12.94 -16.18
CA GLN A 68 3.97 -13.15 -16.54
C GLN A 68 4.67 -14.13 -15.61
N ALA A 69 4.49 -14.00 -14.28
CA ALA A 69 5.05 -14.93 -13.29
C ALA A 69 4.55 -16.37 -13.51
N ARG A 70 3.25 -16.53 -13.80
CA ARG A 70 2.64 -17.83 -14.05
C ARG A 70 3.17 -18.53 -15.33
N LYS A 71 3.54 -17.79 -16.36
CA LYS A 71 4.20 -18.37 -17.56
C LYS A 71 5.52 -19.08 -17.21
N ARG A 72 6.14 -18.70 -16.09
CA ARG A 72 7.39 -19.26 -15.58
C ARG A 72 7.17 -20.17 -14.36
N ALA A 73 5.92 -20.47 -14.01
CA ALA A 73 5.56 -21.20 -12.80
C ALA A 73 6.12 -20.59 -11.50
N ILE A 74 6.33 -19.28 -11.47
CA ILE A 74 6.84 -18.55 -10.30
C ILE A 74 5.65 -18.09 -9.46
N PRO A 75 5.58 -18.42 -8.15
CA PRO A 75 4.58 -17.88 -7.23
C PRO A 75 4.72 -16.35 -7.10
N ILE A 76 3.59 -15.66 -7.06
CA ILE A 76 3.57 -14.20 -6.93
C ILE A 76 2.61 -13.73 -5.85
N GLY A 77 3.08 -12.80 -5.02
CA GLY A 77 2.30 -12.14 -3.99
C GLY A 77 2.43 -10.63 -4.00
N PHE A 78 1.46 -9.95 -3.35
CA PHE A 78 1.41 -8.50 -3.32
C PHE A 78 1.19 -7.95 -1.91
N ASP A 79 1.95 -6.88 -1.55
CA ASP A 79 1.54 -5.98 -0.48
C ASP A 79 0.47 -5.01 -1.00
N CYS A 80 -0.75 -5.21 -0.55
CA CYS A 80 -1.91 -4.43 -0.92
C CYS A 80 -2.30 -3.38 0.15
N SER A 81 -1.39 -3.03 1.06
CA SER A 81 -1.65 -2.08 2.15
C SER A 81 -2.02 -0.67 1.68
N HIS A 82 -1.63 -0.29 0.46
CA HIS A 82 -1.98 1.00 -0.15
C HIS A 82 -3.09 0.91 -1.20
N SER A 83 -3.72 -0.26 -1.36
CA SER A 83 -4.75 -0.46 -2.38
C SER A 83 -6.07 -1.01 -1.83
N VAL A 84 -6.04 -2.00 -0.93
CA VAL A 84 -7.27 -2.59 -0.37
C VAL A 84 -8.07 -1.53 0.41
N GLY A 85 -9.35 -1.42 0.09
CA GLY A 85 -10.25 -0.36 0.58
C GLY A 85 -10.34 0.87 -0.33
N ALA A 86 -9.40 1.07 -1.26
CA ALA A 86 -9.41 2.16 -2.24
C ALA A 86 -9.57 1.67 -3.69
N ILE A 87 -9.15 0.43 -3.96
CA ILE A 87 -9.11 -0.17 -5.29
C ILE A 87 -9.71 -1.56 -5.22
N PRO A 88 -10.63 -1.93 -6.13
CA PRO A 88 -11.11 -3.31 -6.26
C PRO A 88 -10.00 -4.27 -6.67
N HIS A 89 -10.03 -5.49 -6.15
CA HIS A 89 -9.08 -6.56 -6.45
C HIS A 89 -9.81 -7.84 -6.81
N GLU A 90 -9.36 -8.49 -7.87
CA GLU A 90 -9.90 -9.77 -8.39
C GLU A 90 -8.84 -10.89 -8.25
N PHE A 91 -8.28 -11.07 -7.03
CA PHE A 91 -7.15 -11.99 -6.77
C PHE A 91 -7.39 -13.41 -7.29
N ASN A 92 -8.62 -13.94 -7.12
CA ASN A 92 -8.96 -15.28 -7.61
C ASN A 92 -8.98 -15.33 -9.16
N GLN A 93 -9.54 -14.31 -9.80
CA GLN A 93 -9.62 -14.22 -11.26
C GLN A 93 -8.22 -14.07 -11.87
N TRP A 94 -7.40 -13.18 -11.28
CA TRP A 94 -6.01 -12.98 -11.70
C TRP A 94 -5.10 -14.14 -11.31
N LYS A 95 -5.56 -15.05 -10.42
CA LYS A 95 -4.79 -16.18 -9.89
C LYS A 95 -3.54 -15.77 -9.13
N VAL A 96 -3.63 -14.69 -8.36
CA VAL A 96 -2.60 -14.27 -7.41
C VAL A 96 -2.44 -15.37 -6.35
N ASP A 97 -1.21 -15.71 -5.98
CA ASP A 97 -0.95 -16.78 -5.02
C ASP A 97 -1.22 -16.34 -3.59
N PHE A 98 -0.78 -15.15 -3.20
CA PHE A 98 -1.10 -14.55 -1.90
C PHE A 98 -1.08 -13.02 -1.96
N ALA A 99 -1.77 -12.40 -1.03
CA ALA A 99 -1.72 -10.96 -0.82
C ALA A 99 -1.86 -10.64 0.67
N LEU A 100 -1.21 -9.56 1.10
CA LEU A 100 -1.32 -9.08 2.47
C LEU A 100 -1.62 -7.58 2.52
N TRP A 101 -2.28 -7.15 3.59
CA TRP A 101 -2.54 -5.73 3.79
C TRP A 101 -2.81 -5.40 5.26
N CYS A 102 -2.48 -4.19 5.64
CA CYS A 102 -2.94 -3.62 6.91
C CYS A 102 -4.37 -3.09 6.76
N SER A 103 -5.11 -3.06 7.87
CA SER A 103 -6.50 -2.58 7.87
C SER A 103 -6.68 -1.16 8.43
N TYR A 104 -5.63 -0.55 8.96
CA TYR A 104 -5.72 0.81 9.53
C TYR A 104 -5.64 1.93 8.49
N LYS A 105 -5.35 1.63 7.21
CA LYS A 105 -5.34 2.62 6.13
C LYS A 105 -6.74 2.78 5.52
N TYR A 106 -6.94 2.44 4.25
CA TYR A 106 -8.21 2.65 3.55
C TYR A 106 -9.38 1.77 4.04
N LEU A 107 -9.11 0.70 4.79
CA LEU A 107 -10.16 -0.06 5.47
C LEU A 107 -10.66 0.61 6.77
N ASN A 108 -10.01 1.68 7.24
CA ASN A 108 -10.42 2.48 8.40
C ASN A 108 -10.62 1.67 9.69
N GLY A 109 -9.80 0.62 9.89
CA GLY A 109 -9.88 -0.24 11.08
C GLY A 109 -9.36 0.41 12.38
N GLY A 110 -8.82 1.64 12.29
CA GLY A 110 -8.25 2.36 13.42
C GLY A 110 -6.80 1.99 13.74
N PRO A 111 -6.14 2.77 14.62
CA PRO A 111 -4.76 2.52 15.02
C PRO A 111 -4.57 1.14 15.65
N GLY A 112 -3.53 0.41 15.23
CA GLY A 112 -3.25 -0.93 15.73
C GLY A 112 -4.18 -2.03 15.23
N ALA A 113 -5.07 -1.74 14.27
CA ALA A 113 -5.94 -2.74 13.67
C ALA A 113 -5.13 -3.87 13.00
N THR A 114 -5.69 -5.09 13.04
CA THR A 114 -5.05 -6.30 12.56
C THR A 114 -4.76 -6.26 11.04
N ALA A 115 -3.75 -7.00 10.61
CA ALA A 115 -3.47 -7.22 9.20
C ALA A 115 -4.24 -8.44 8.67
N PHE A 116 -4.36 -8.52 7.35
CA PHE A 116 -5.01 -9.62 6.64
C PHE A 116 -4.04 -10.32 5.70
N LEU A 117 -4.29 -11.59 5.49
CA LEU A 117 -3.62 -12.43 4.52
C LEU A 117 -4.68 -13.12 3.65
N TYR A 118 -4.55 -12.94 2.35
CA TYR A 118 -5.19 -13.76 1.33
C TYR A 118 -4.21 -14.84 0.89
N VAL A 119 -4.68 -16.07 0.81
CA VAL A 119 -3.95 -17.20 0.20
C VAL A 119 -4.87 -17.83 -0.83
N ASN A 120 -4.36 -18.05 -2.03
CA ASN A 120 -5.12 -18.75 -3.06
C ASN A 120 -5.38 -20.21 -2.63
N ARG A 121 -6.59 -20.68 -2.88
CA ARG A 121 -7.02 -22.05 -2.48
C ARG A 121 -6.13 -23.17 -3.03
N VAL A 122 -5.40 -22.92 -4.12
CA VAL A 122 -4.48 -23.91 -4.69
C VAL A 122 -3.33 -24.27 -3.74
N HIS A 123 -3.10 -23.44 -2.71
CA HIS A 123 -2.06 -23.66 -1.70
C HIS A 123 -2.60 -24.21 -0.37
N PHE A 124 -3.91 -24.46 -0.24
CA PHE A 124 -4.51 -24.89 1.04
C PHE A 124 -4.10 -26.28 1.51
N ASP A 125 -3.60 -27.12 0.60
CA ASP A 125 -3.05 -28.43 0.94
C ASP A 125 -1.55 -28.37 1.34
N GLY A 126 -0.92 -27.20 1.23
CA GLY A 126 0.45 -26.96 1.63
C GLY A 126 0.59 -26.79 3.15
N GLU A 127 1.72 -27.23 3.70
CA GLU A 127 2.07 -27.00 5.09
C GLU A 127 2.72 -25.62 5.25
N PRO A 128 2.22 -24.74 6.16
CA PRO A 128 2.84 -23.45 6.43
C PRO A 128 4.25 -23.63 7.03
N ALA A 129 5.22 -22.86 6.56
CA ALA A 129 6.60 -22.91 7.08
C ALA A 129 6.71 -22.48 8.55
N LEU A 130 5.75 -21.71 9.05
CA LEU A 130 5.62 -21.32 10.46
C LEU A 130 4.25 -21.77 10.94
N ALA A 131 4.21 -22.91 11.65
CA ALA A 131 3.00 -23.45 12.24
C ALA A 131 2.74 -22.84 13.63
N GLY A 132 1.47 -22.75 13.97
CA GLY A 132 1.04 -22.33 15.31
C GLY A 132 -0.35 -22.87 15.65
N TRP A 133 -0.65 -22.99 16.93
CA TRP A 133 -1.86 -23.66 17.42
C TRP A 133 -3.16 -23.11 16.81
N PHE A 134 -3.20 -21.83 16.44
CA PHE A 134 -4.41 -21.22 15.88
C PHE A 134 -4.63 -21.57 14.39
N GLY A 135 -3.58 -22.04 13.71
CA GLY A 135 -3.65 -22.52 12.32
C GLY A 135 -4.17 -23.95 12.19
N SER A 136 -4.34 -24.71 13.28
CA SER A 136 -4.86 -26.07 13.24
C SER A 136 -6.33 -26.13 12.85
N VAL A 137 -6.77 -27.29 12.34
CA VAL A 137 -8.19 -27.60 12.11
C VAL A 137 -8.98 -27.34 13.39
N LYS A 138 -10.04 -26.50 13.29
CA LYS A 138 -10.76 -25.98 14.46
C LYS A 138 -11.45 -27.06 15.29
N GLU A 139 -11.94 -28.08 14.63
CA GLU A 139 -12.61 -29.24 15.26
C GLU A 139 -11.67 -30.04 16.15
N LYS A 140 -10.36 -30.01 15.84
CA LYS A 140 -9.31 -30.75 16.55
C LYS A 140 -8.42 -29.91 17.43
N GLN A 141 -8.64 -28.59 17.47
CA GLN A 141 -7.73 -27.60 18.08
C GLN A 141 -7.44 -27.89 19.57
N PHE A 142 -8.37 -28.53 20.28
CA PHE A 142 -8.25 -28.90 21.71
C PHE A 142 -8.07 -30.41 21.96
N ASP A 143 -7.79 -31.19 20.92
CA ASP A 143 -7.53 -32.66 21.08
C ASP A 143 -6.14 -32.95 21.69
N MET A 144 -5.35 -31.88 21.91
CA MET A 144 -3.99 -31.98 22.49
C MET A 144 -3.06 -32.89 21.70
N SER A 145 -3.32 -33.05 20.39
CA SER A 145 -2.45 -33.77 19.47
C SER A 145 -1.06 -33.16 19.41
N LEU A 146 -0.03 -33.95 19.30
CA LEU A 146 1.34 -33.51 19.03
C LEU A 146 1.60 -33.33 17.53
N GLU A 147 0.70 -33.80 16.70
CA GLU A 147 0.79 -33.65 15.24
C GLU A 147 -0.02 -32.40 14.79
N PHE A 148 0.63 -31.52 14.05
CA PHE A 148 -0.02 -30.34 13.51
C PHE A 148 -0.81 -30.70 12.25
N GLU A 149 -2.11 -30.42 12.27
CA GLU A 149 -2.99 -30.56 11.11
C GLU A 149 -3.48 -29.15 10.70
N PRO A 150 -2.93 -28.55 9.62
CA PRO A 150 -3.30 -27.21 9.22
C PRO A 150 -4.74 -27.14 8.70
N ALA A 151 -5.45 -26.07 9.03
CA ALA A 151 -6.75 -25.79 8.44
C ALA A 151 -6.59 -25.57 6.92
N ARG A 152 -7.42 -26.24 6.11
CA ARG A 152 -7.40 -26.15 4.63
C ARG A 152 -8.04 -24.83 4.14
N SER A 153 -7.49 -23.73 4.58
CA SER A 153 -7.91 -22.37 4.28
C SER A 153 -6.75 -21.42 4.58
N ALA A 154 -6.87 -20.12 4.26
CA ALA A 154 -5.90 -19.11 4.71
C ALA A 154 -5.69 -19.11 6.25
N GLY A 155 -6.65 -19.64 7.01
CA GLY A 155 -6.53 -19.84 8.45
C GLY A 155 -5.40 -20.77 8.87
N GLY A 156 -4.95 -21.69 8.00
CA GLY A 156 -3.79 -22.57 8.27
C GLY A 156 -2.48 -21.80 8.49
N TRP A 157 -2.38 -20.57 7.97
CA TRP A 157 -1.23 -19.67 8.15
C TRP A 157 -1.32 -18.79 9.41
N GLN A 158 -2.36 -18.93 10.23
CA GLN A 158 -2.45 -18.23 11.50
C GLN A 158 -1.57 -18.89 12.56
N ILE A 159 -0.58 -18.17 13.09
CA ILE A 159 0.31 -18.69 14.12
C ILE A 159 -0.35 -18.64 15.50
N SER A 160 -1.08 -17.55 15.80
CA SER A 160 -1.66 -17.30 17.12
C SER A 160 -3.05 -16.68 17.02
N SER A 161 -3.74 -16.58 18.17
CA SER A 161 -5.04 -15.92 18.28
C SER A 161 -4.97 -14.48 17.75
N PRO A 162 -5.94 -14.03 16.95
CA PRO A 162 -6.01 -12.64 16.56
C PRO A 162 -6.34 -11.75 17.78
N SER A 163 -5.83 -10.51 17.78
CA SER A 163 -6.21 -9.52 18.78
C SER A 163 -7.67 -9.10 18.55
N ILE A 164 -8.57 -9.57 19.42
CA ILE A 164 -10.02 -9.32 19.28
C ILE A 164 -10.33 -7.83 19.35
N LEU A 165 -9.74 -7.09 20.31
CA LEU A 165 -9.99 -5.66 20.47
C LEU A 165 -9.50 -4.83 19.30
N SER A 166 -8.38 -5.21 18.66
CA SER A 166 -7.90 -4.51 17.46
C SER A 166 -8.66 -4.88 16.18
N ALA A 167 -9.36 -6.02 16.18
CA ALA A 167 -10.19 -6.45 15.07
C ALA A 167 -11.65 -5.93 15.17
N ALA A 168 -12.16 -5.70 16.39
CA ALA A 168 -13.54 -5.32 16.62
C ALA A 168 -14.00 -4.06 15.86
N PRO A 169 -13.21 -2.96 15.75
CA PRO A 169 -13.61 -1.79 14.97
C PRO A 169 -13.87 -2.07 13.49
N LEU A 170 -13.26 -3.13 12.96
CA LEU A 170 -13.46 -3.53 11.56
C LEU A 170 -14.90 -3.95 11.26
N LEU A 171 -15.66 -4.41 12.24
CA LEU A 171 -17.09 -4.73 12.04
C LEU A 171 -17.84 -3.50 11.54
N GLY A 172 -17.61 -2.34 12.15
CA GLY A 172 -18.24 -1.08 11.73
C GLY A 172 -17.68 -0.56 10.41
N SER A 173 -16.35 -0.49 10.27
CA SER A 173 -15.73 0.07 9.07
C SER A 173 -16.02 -0.77 7.81
N LEU A 174 -15.99 -2.10 7.92
CA LEU A 174 -16.31 -2.99 6.80
C LEU A 174 -17.80 -2.96 6.43
N ALA A 175 -18.70 -2.72 7.39
CA ALA A 175 -20.13 -2.52 7.10
C ALA A 175 -20.34 -1.28 6.22
N ILE A 176 -19.70 -0.15 6.57
CA ILE A 176 -19.74 1.10 5.80
C ILE A 176 -19.13 0.92 4.40
N LEU A 177 -17.96 0.29 4.33
CA LEU A 177 -17.28 0.03 3.06
C LEU A 177 -18.12 -0.86 2.13
N ARG A 178 -18.79 -1.87 2.69
CA ARG A 178 -19.69 -2.75 1.94
C ARG A 178 -20.93 -2.02 1.44
N GLU A 179 -21.50 -1.14 2.26
CA GLU A 179 -22.64 -0.30 1.86
C GLU A 179 -22.26 0.67 0.74
N ALA A 180 -21.12 1.34 0.86
CA ALA A 180 -20.63 2.26 -0.17
C ALA A 180 -20.26 1.55 -1.50
N GLY A 181 -19.74 0.33 -1.40
CA GLY A 181 -19.29 -0.45 -2.55
C GLY A 181 -17.90 -0.04 -3.08
N SER A 182 -17.06 -1.03 -3.35
CA SER A 182 -15.67 -0.79 -3.79
C SER A 182 -15.56 -0.03 -5.11
N ALA A 183 -16.49 -0.27 -6.04
CA ALA A 183 -16.52 0.42 -7.33
C ALA A 183 -16.81 1.92 -7.18
N ALA A 184 -17.81 2.29 -6.37
CA ALA A 184 -18.15 3.68 -6.11
C ALA A 184 -17.04 4.43 -5.33
N ILE A 185 -16.43 3.76 -4.37
CA ILE A 185 -15.25 4.31 -3.65
C ILE A 185 -14.11 4.57 -4.65
N ARG A 186 -13.82 3.62 -5.54
CA ARG A 186 -12.79 3.78 -6.56
C ARG A 186 -13.09 4.93 -7.52
N GLU A 187 -14.31 5.00 -8.03
CA GLU A 187 -14.75 6.09 -8.92
C GLU A 187 -14.54 7.45 -8.26
N LYS A 188 -15.04 7.63 -7.04
CA LYS A 188 -14.87 8.90 -6.31
C LYS A 188 -13.40 9.20 -6.01
N SER A 189 -12.59 8.20 -5.65
CA SER A 189 -11.15 8.37 -5.43
C SER A 189 -10.45 8.86 -6.69
N LEU A 190 -10.77 8.30 -7.86
CA LEU A 190 -10.23 8.76 -9.14
C LEU A 190 -10.63 10.19 -9.48
N ARG A 191 -11.88 10.56 -9.21
CA ARG A 191 -12.37 11.95 -9.41
C ARG A 191 -11.67 12.94 -8.48
N LEU A 192 -11.51 12.61 -7.19
CA LEU A 192 -10.82 13.47 -6.21
C LEU A 192 -9.33 13.64 -6.54
N THR A 193 -8.65 12.53 -6.87
CA THR A 193 -7.23 12.58 -7.24
C THR A 193 -7.01 13.25 -8.58
N GLY A 194 -7.91 13.05 -9.55
CA GLY A 194 -7.90 13.77 -10.84
C GLY A 194 -8.07 15.28 -10.64
N PHE A 195 -9.07 15.69 -9.87
CA PHE A 195 -9.29 17.08 -9.53
C PHE A 195 -8.08 17.72 -8.82
N PHE A 196 -7.45 17.00 -7.88
CA PHE A 196 -6.21 17.49 -7.27
C PHE A 196 -5.11 17.70 -8.31
N LEU A 197 -4.92 16.77 -9.25
CA LEU A 197 -3.88 16.88 -10.29
C LEU A 197 -4.12 18.08 -11.20
N GLU A 198 -5.36 18.33 -11.64
CA GLU A 198 -5.74 19.49 -12.44
C GLU A 198 -5.45 20.80 -11.69
N MET A 199 -5.87 20.87 -10.43
CA MET A 199 -5.61 22.06 -9.59
C MET A 199 -4.11 22.25 -9.31
N ALA A 200 -3.35 21.19 -9.15
CA ALA A 200 -1.91 21.27 -8.94
C ALA A 200 -1.18 21.79 -10.19
N ASP A 201 -1.59 21.35 -11.38
CA ASP A 201 -1.04 21.86 -12.63
C ASP A 201 -1.30 23.36 -12.81
N GLU A 202 -2.52 23.80 -12.52
CA GLU A 202 -2.92 25.18 -12.70
C GLU A 202 -2.32 26.12 -11.63
N PHE A 203 -2.30 25.69 -10.37
CA PHE A 203 -2.05 26.59 -9.24
C PHE A 203 -0.76 26.33 -8.46
N LEU A 204 -0.13 25.15 -8.59
CA LEU A 204 1.04 24.76 -7.83
C LEU A 204 2.29 24.54 -8.68
N SER A 205 2.14 24.07 -9.92
CA SER A 205 3.30 23.81 -10.80
C SER A 205 3.96 25.07 -11.35
N PRO A 206 3.21 26.16 -11.68
CA PRO A 206 3.84 27.39 -12.17
C PRO A 206 4.70 28.08 -11.12
N GLU A 207 5.71 28.85 -11.59
CA GLU A 207 6.47 29.76 -10.73
C GLU A 207 5.56 30.80 -10.06
N PRO A 208 5.81 31.17 -8.80
CA PRO A 208 6.97 30.80 -7.97
C PRO A 208 6.77 29.55 -7.10
N PHE A 209 5.73 28.76 -7.32
CA PHE A 209 5.35 27.65 -6.43
C PHE A 209 6.21 26.41 -6.66
N GLY A 210 6.53 26.06 -7.90
CA GLY A 210 7.54 25.09 -8.27
C GLY A 210 7.27 23.63 -7.86
N PHE A 211 6.01 23.25 -7.61
CA PHE A 211 5.68 21.86 -7.35
C PHE A 211 5.73 21.03 -8.64
N SER A 212 6.22 19.81 -8.53
CA SER A 212 6.09 18.81 -9.60
C SER A 212 5.28 17.61 -9.13
N ILE A 213 4.60 16.92 -10.06
CA ILE A 213 3.77 15.77 -9.77
C ILE A 213 4.58 14.50 -9.99
N ALA A 214 4.59 13.58 -8.98
CA ALA A 214 5.27 12.30 -9.05
C ALA A 214 4.32 11.12 -9.33
N THR A 215 3.01 11.33 -9.21
CA THR A 215 2.00 10.30 -9.45
C THR A 215 1.67 10.18 -10.92
N PRO A 216 1.52 8.96 -11.48
CA PRO A 216 1.02 8.78 -12.84
C PRO A 216 -0.34 9.44 -13.06
N ARG A 217 -0.51 10.08 -14.21
CA ARG A 217 -1.75 10.80 -14.53
C ARG A 217 -2.87 9.90 -14.98
N GLN A 218 -2.52 8.76 -15.58
CA GLN A 218 -3.48 7.77 -16.07
C GLN A 218 -4.27 7.17 -14.91
N PRO A 219 -5.61 7.17 -14.96
CA PRO A 219 -6.46 6.65 -13.89
C PRO A 219 -6.17 5.19 -13.53
N GLU A 220 -5.90 4.35 -14.53
CA GLU A 220 -5.58 2.93 -14.36
C GLU A 220 -4.21 2.68 -13.71
N ARG A 221 -3.32 3.65 -13.77
CA ARG A 221 -1.98 3.60 -13.16
C ARG A 221 -1.86 4.36 -11.84
N ARG A 222 -2.97 4.85 -11.30
CA ARG A 222 -2.98 5.70 -10.10
C ARG A 222 -3.70 5.01 -8.95
N GLY A 223 -3.07 4.99 -7.78
CA GLY A 223 -3.65 4.53 -6.51
C GLY A 223 -4.64 5.53 -5.90
N GLY A 224 -4.80 5.45 -4.57
CA GLY A 224 -5.72 6.31 -3.82
C GLY A 224 -5.11 7.62 -3.30
N HIS A 225 -3.82 7.87 -3.56
CA HIS A 225 -3.14 9.10 -3.15
C HIS A 225 -2.36 9.73 -4.31
N VAL A 226 -2.08 11.00 -4.17
CA VAL A 226 -1.24 11.78 -5.06
C VAL A 226 0.04 12.19 -4.33
N ALA A 227 1.16 12.13 -5.02
CA ALA A 227 2.46 12.59 -4.56
C ALA A 227 2.89 13.82 -5.37
N ILE A 228 3.18 14.90 -4.67
CA ILE A 228 3.80 16.10 -5.23
C ILE A 228 5.19 16.29 -4.64
N VAL A 229 6.07 16.93 -5.39
CA VAL A 229 7.48 17.09 -5.02
C VAL A 229 7.78 18.57 -4.84
N HIS A 230 8.44 18.91 -3.75
CA HIS A 230 8.95 20.26 -3.50
C HIS A 230 10.19 20.19 -2.59
N PRO A 231 11.27 20.97 -2.85
CA PRO A 231 12.49 20.94 -2.02
C PRO A 231 12.25 21.19 -0.53
N GLU A 232 11.26 22.03 -0.21
CA GLU A 232 10.84 22.33 1.17
C GLU A 232 9.67 21.45 1.66
N GLY A 233 9.43 20.30 0.99
CA GLY A 233 8.25 19.44 1.22
C GLY A 233 7.99 19.10 2.68
N LYS A 234 9.05 18.81 3.46
CA LYS A 234 8.93 18.55 4.90
C LYS A 234 8.33 19.73 5.68
N ARG A 235 8.87 20.93 5.42
CA ARG A 235 8.47 22.17 6.11
C ARG A 235 7.06 22.59 5.71
N ILE A 236 6.71 22.37 4.42
CA ILE A 236 5.36 22.60 3.91
C ILE A 236 4.36 21.65 4.57
N CYS A 237 4.69 20.35 4.76
CA CYS A 237 3.85 19.43 5.50
C CYS A 237 3.60 19.89 6.94
N ALA A 238 4.63 20.38 7.63
CA ALA A 238 4.49 20.92 8.98
C ALA A 238 3.59 22.18 9.01
N ALA A 239 3.73 23.07 8.02
CA ALA A 239 2.88 24.25 7.89
C ALA A 239 1.42 23.91 7.56
N LEU A 240 1.17 22.85 6.75
CA LEU A 240 -0.18 22.33 6.50
C LEU A 240 -0.80 21.75 7.77
N GLN A 241 -0.03 20.98 8.53
CA GLN A 241 -0.48 20.40 9.79
C GLN A 241 -0.86 21.49 10.81
N ASP A 242 -0.08 22.57 10.92
CA ASP A 242 -0.39 23.76 11.75
C ASP A 242 -1.71 24.43 11.33
N ARG A 243 -2.11 24.28 10.08
CA ARG A 243 -3.40 24.74 9.52
C ARG A 243 -4.52 23.69 9.58
N GLY A 244 -4.29 22.55 10.24
CA GLY A 244 -5.27 21.46 10.38
C GLY A 244 -5.40 20.56 9.16
N ILE A 245 -4.48 20.64 8.20
CA ILE A 245 -4.48 19.77 7.01
C ILE A 245 -3.40 18.69 7.19
N ILE A 246 -3.85 17.47 7.45
CA ILE A 246 -2.96 16.34 7.74
C ILE A 246 -2.57 15.65 6.43
N VAL A 247 -1.32 15.81 6.06
CA VAL A 247 -0.66 15.15 4.92
C VAL A 247 0.59 14.43 5.41
N ASP A 248 1.26 13.72 4.51
CA ASP A 248 2.40 12.89 4.87
C ASP A 248 3.64 13.24 4.05
N PHE A 249 4.79 13.35 4.72
CA PHE A 249 6.07 13.61 4.07
C PHE A 249 6.87 12.33 3.86
N ARG A 250 7.44 12.17 2.68
CA ARG A 250 8.42 11.12 2.37
C ARG A 250 9.72 11.72 1.84
N PRO A 251 10.86 11.40 2.47
CA PRO A 251 12.15 11.88 2.01
C PRO A 251 12.46 11.47 0.56
N PRO A 252 13.22 12.29 -0.17
CA PRO A 252 13.79 13.56 0.31
C PRO A 252 12.81 14.75 0.24
N ASP A 253 11.78 14.72 -0.59
CA ASP A 253 11.06 15.90 -1.09
C ASP A 253 9.57 15.67 -1.40
N ILE A 254 9.02 14.50 -1.10
CA ILE A 254 7.65 14.10 -1.47
C ILE A 254 6.64 14.48 -0.37
N ILE A 255 5.58 15.15 -0.78
CA ILE A 255 4.35 15.36 -0.02
C ILE A 255 3.28 14.43 -0.58
N ARG A 256 2.71 13.56 0.26
CA ARG A 256 1.62 12.66 -0.14
C ARG A 256 0.30 13.21 0.36
N ILE A 257 -0.67 13.27 -0.55
CA ILE A 257 -2.02 13.74 -0.31
C ILE A 257 -2.99 12.61 -0.69
N ALA A 258 -3.74 12.13 0.29
CA ALA A 258 -4.64 11.00 0.14
C ALA A 258 -6.10 11.42 0.35
N PRO A 259 -6.78 11.97 -0.67
CA PRO A 259 -8.18 12.29 -0.56
C PRO A 259 -9.00 11.00 -0.61
N VAL A 260 -9.44 10.54 0.57
CA VAL A 260 -10.15 9.27 0.72
C VAL A 260 -11.55 9.37 0.15
N GLY A 261 -11.87 8.51 -0.83
CA GLY A 261 -13.17 8.51 -1.50
C GLY A 261 -14.37 8.35 -0.57
N LEU A 262 -14.19 7.69 0.58
CA LEU A 262 -15.27 7.45 1.53
C LEU A 262 -15.77 8.72 2.24
N TYR A 263 -14.87 9.64 2.62
CA TYR A 263 -15.25 10.79 3.46
C TYR A 263 -14.72 12.16 2.99
N ASN A 264 -13.68 12.24 2.15
CA ASN A 264 -13.23 13.54 1.67
C ASN A 264 -14.11 14.11 0.55
N THR A 265 -14.10 15.43 0.45
CA THR A 265 -14.89 16.22 -0.49
C THR A 265 -13.99 16.99 -1.47
N PHE A 266 -14.53 17.45 -2.60
CA PHE A 266 -13.84 18.31 -3.56
C PHE A 266 -13.44 19.66 -2.94
N ILE A 267 -14.27 20.18 -2.00
CA ILE A 267 -13.96 21.43 -1.30
C ILE A 267 -12.69 21.27 -0.44
N GLU A 268 -12.53 20.15 0.28
CA GLU A 268 -11.33 19.89 1.07
C GLU A 268 -10.08 19.73 0.20
N VAL A 269 -10.23 19.09 -0.97
CA VAL A 269 -9.14 19.00 -1.95
C VAL A 269 -8.75 20.40 -2.44
N TRP A 270 -9.73 21.23 -2.81
CA TRP A 270 -9.47 22.62 -3.20
C TRP A 270 -8.81 23.44 -2.08
N GLN A 271 -9.30 23.30 -0.85
CA GLN A 271 -8.70 23.98 0.31
C GLN A 271 -7.24 23.57 0.51
N SER A 272 -6.92 22.28 0.33
CA SER A 272 -5.52 21.82 0.44
C SER A 272 -4.61 22.48 -0.59
N VAL A 273 -5.05 22.60 -1.85
CA VAL A 273 -4.31 23.30 -2.91
C VAL A 273 -4.13 24.79 -2.59
N ARG A 274 -5.19 25.45 -2.14
CA ARG A 274 -5.14 26.86 -1.72
C ARG A 274 -4.11 27.08 -0.60
N HIS A 275 -4.13 26.23 0.44
CA HIS A 275 -3.19 26.34 1.55
C HIS A 275 -1.75 26.04 1.14
N LEU A 276 -1.51 25.07 0.26
CA LEU A 276 -0.18 24.84 -0.32
C LEU A 276 0.35 26.09 -1.00
N ARG A 277 -0.47 26.73 -1.81
CA ARG A 277 -0.14 27.96 -2.51
C ARG A 277 0.15 29.12 -1.54
N GLU A 278 -0.73 29.34 -0.56
CA GLU A 278 -0.55 30.39 0.46
C GLU A 278 0.71 30.19 1.28
N ILE A 279 1.02 28.97 1.69
CA ILE A 279 2.21 28.61 2.49
C ILE A 279 3.49 28.95 1.71
N VAL A 280 3.53 28.64 0.41
CA VAL A 280 4.72 28.94 -0.42
C VAL A 280 4.80 30.43 -0.72
N ALA A 281 3.70 31.08 -1.11
CA ALA A 281 3.67 32.50 -1.40
C ALA A 281 4.07 33.39 -0.18
N GLY A 282 3.60 33.02 1.01
CA GLY A 282 3.91 33.73 2.26
C GLY A 282 5.24 33.32 2.89
N GLY A 283 5.89 32.26 2.41
CA GLY A 283 7.10 31.71 3.02
C GLY A 283 6.87 31.10 4.42
N ASP A 284 5.62 30.77 4.76
CA ASP A 284 5.21 30.30 6.08
C ASP A 284 5.94 29.04 6.53
N TYR A 285 6.32 28.19 5.56
CA TYR A 285 7.10 26.98 5.82
C TYR A 285 8.46 27.30 6.46
N SER A 286 8.99 28.52 6.29
CA SER A 286 10.31 28.91 6.83
C SER A 286 10.37 28.90 8.35
N ARG A 287 9.24 28.97 9.05
CA ARG A 287 9.12 28.87 10.52
C ARG A 287 9.43 27.48 11.07
N PHE A 288 9.40 26.45 10.23
CA PHE A 288 9.59 25.05 10.63
C PHE A 288 11.02 24.57 10.35
N PRO A 289 11.59 23.67 11.20
CA PRO A 289 12.95 23.21 11.04
C PRO A 289 13.13 22.33 9.80
N ARG A 290 14.32 22.42 9.18
CA ARG A 290 14.72 21.51 8.09
C ARG A 290 15.09 20.12 8.60
N GLU A 291 15.62 20.03 9.81
CA GLU A 291 16.06 18.78 10.40
C GLU A 291 14.88 17.84 10.69
N ARG A 292 15.14 16.55 10.53
CA ARG A 292 14.13 15.52 10.78
C ARG A 292 14.10 15.20 12.27
N GLY A 293 13.02 15.53 12.96
CA GLY A 293 12.74 15.02 14.31
C GLY A 293 12.44 13.50 14.31
N ALA A 294 12.44 12.89 15.49
CA ALA A 294 11.93 11.54 15.66
C ALA A 294 10.45 11.48 15.22
N ILE A 295 10.05 10.40 14.57
CA ILE A 295 8.64 10.14 14.30
C ILE A 295 8.05 9.63 15.61
N SER A 296 7.10 10.37 16.17
CA SER A 296 6.33 9.94 17.35
C SER A 296 5.27 8.93 16.97
#